data_19fef8d16738d26a8bce1ef7ee6b0bb0
#
_entry.id   19fef8d16738d26a8bce1ef7ee6b0bb0
#
_cell.length_a   1.000
_cell.length_b   1.000
_cell.length_c   1.000
_cell.angle_alpha   90.00
_cell.angle_beta   90.00
_cell.angle_gamma   90.00
#
_symmetry.space_group_name_H-M   'P 1'
#
loop_
_entity.id
_entity.type
_entity.pdbx_description
1 polymer ?
#
loop_
_entity_poly.entity_id
_entity_poly.type
_entity_poly.pdbx_seq_one_letter_code
_entity_poly.pdbx_strand_id
1 'polypeptide(L)'
;LAVSGGTDWVKAAGAFIFFLGVSVYGAWKLWPQKEIVASWDETDLLSVCLIPCQGKEEPVPLSHFPFLIGSERERVDGVLCAKGVSAIHAQFVREGDVVYLLDEESGQGTFYNDTRLVPWQKTKVKDGDILRFGTGEYVVEIT
;
A
#
# COMPACT_ATOMS: atom_id res chain seq x y z
N LEU A 1 22.85 71.79 -23.38
CA LEU A 1 22.98 70.86 -22.25
C LEU A 1 22.10 69.63 -22.56
N ALA A 2 22.72 68.66 -23.18
CA ALA A 2 22.07 67.38 -23.43
C ALA A 2 21.92 66.65 -22.11
N VAL A 3 20.71 66.47 -21.65
CA VAL A 3 20.41 65.54 -20.54
C VAL A 3 20.29 64.16 -21.17
N SER A 4 21.41 63.49 -21.30
CA SER A 4 21.48 62.09 -21.76
C SER A 4 21.37 61.10 -20.60
N GLY A 5 20.63 61.47 -19.56
CA GLY A 5 20.53 60.66 -18.35
C GLY A 5 19.36 59.65 -18.30
N GLY A 6 18.58 59.52 -19.35
CA GLY A 6 17.33 58.72 -19.27
C GLY A 6 17.41 57.27 -19.69
N THR A 7 18.48 56.85 -20.34
CA THR A 7 18.53 55.51 -20.95
C THR A 7 19.40 54.50 -20.20
N ASP A 8 20.27 54.96 -19.34
CA ASP A 8 21.24 54.07 -18.67
C ASP A 8 20.59 53.23 -17.54
N TRP A 9 19.59 53.78 -16.88
CA TRP A 9 18.89 53.06 -15.82
C TRP A 9 17.97 51.95 -16.42
N VAL A 10 17.44 52.14 -17.61
CA VAL A 10 16.63 51.13 -18.31
C VAL A 10 17.49 49.92 -18.67
N LYS A 11 18.72 50.17 -19.13
CA LYS A 11 19.69 49.09 -19.39
C LYS A 11 20.12 48.39 -18.12
N ALA A 12 20.31 49.12 -17.02
CA ALA A 12 20.62 48.55 -15.74
C ALA A 12 19.44 47.71 -15.16
N ALA A 13 18.21 48.18 -15.33
CA ALA A 13 17.03 47.42 -14.91
C ALA A 13 16.85 46.12 -15.71
N GLY A 14 17.11 46.16 -17.02
CA GLY A 14 17.07 44.96 -17.86
C GLY A 14 18.14 43.93 -17.47
N ALA A 15 19.35 44.39 -17.17
CA ALA A 15 20.43 43.55 -16.71
C ALA A 15 20.10 42.92 -15.33
N PHE A 16 19.46 43.70 -14.47
CA PHE A 16 19.07 43.21 -13.13
C PHE A 16 17.98 42.13 -13.17
N ILE A 17 16.97 42.31 -14.04
CA ILE A 17 15.91 41.32 -14.26
C ILE A 17 16.50 40.04 -14.84
N PHE A 18 17.46 40.13 -15.75
CA PHE A 18 18.13 38.97 -16.33
C PHE A 18 18.93 38.20 -15.26
N PHE A 19 19.61 38.94 -14.37
CA PHE A 19 20.37 38.33 -13.30
C PHE A 19 19.48 37.58 -12.27
N LEU A 20 18.33 38.15 -11.92
CA LEU A 20 17.36 37.51 -11.06
C LEU A 20 16.76 36.24 -11.72
N GLY A 21 16.49 36.30 -13.00
CA GLY A 21 15.99 35.14 -13.76
C GLY A 21 16.98 33.99 -13.79
N VAL A 22 18.26 34.28 -14.00
CA VAL A 22 19.31 33.25 -13.99
C VAL A 22 19.51 32.68 -12.59
N SER A 23 19.44 33.53 -11.56
CA SER A 23 19.56 33.07 -10.16
C SER A 23 18.43 32.14 -9.75
N VAL A 24 17.20 32.47 -10.09
CA VAL A 24 16.03 31.63 -9.81
C VAL A 24 16.11 30.30 -10.58
N TYR A 25 16.52 30.36 -11.84
CA TYR A 25 16.69 29.16 -12.66
C TYR A 25 17.82 28.27 -12.15
N GLY A 26 18.95 28.87 -11.75
CA GLY A 26 20.07 28.14 -11.16
C GLY A 26 19.71 27.53 -9.80
N ALA A 27 18.98 28.24 -8.96
CA ALA A 27 18.52 27.74 -7.67
C ALA A 27 17.53 26.59 -7.82
N TRP A 28 16.64 26.67 -8.82
CA TRP A 28 15.71 25.58 -9.12
C TRP A 28 16.42 24.33 -9.62
N LYS A 29 17.46 24.47 -10.42
CA LYS A 29 18.27 23.37 -10.93
C LYS A 29 19.17 22.74 -9.85
N LEU A 30 19.58 23.53 -8.84
CA LEU A 30 20.38 23.08 -7.69
C LEU A 30 19.50 22.56 -6.55
N TRP A 31 18.19 22.83 -6.58
CA TRP A 31 17.26 22.19 -5.66
C TRP A 31 17.33 20.69 -5.92
N PRO A 32 17.62 19.86 -4.88
CA PRO A 32 17.56 18.44 -5.08
C PRO A 32 16.13 18.14 -5.56
N GLN A 33 16.00 17.92 -6.85
CA GLN A 33 14.85 17.24 -7.39
C GLN A 33 14.84 15.93 -6.63
N LYS A 34 14.03 15.88 -5.57
CA LYS A 34 13.61 14.63 -5.04
C LYS A 34 12.94 14.00 -6.24
N GLU A 35 13.74 13.26 -7.03
CA GLU A 35 13.17 12.36 -7.96
C GLU A 35 12.17 11.58 -7.13
N ILE A 36 10.92 11.90 -7.31
CA ILE A 36 9.88 10.92 -7.13
C ILE A 36 10.21 9.94 -8.25
N VAL A 37 11.29 9.21 -8.06
CA VAL A 37 11.39 7.90 -8.64
C VAL A 37 10.20 7.24 -7.99
N ALA A 38 9.07 7.29 -8.67
CA ALA A 38 8.15 6.20 -8.60
C ALA A 38 9.02 5.03 -9.02
N SER A 39 9.79 4.51 -8.09
CA SER A 39 10.35 3.20 -8.24
C SER A 39 9.12 2.32 -8.25
N TRP A 40 8.61 2.14 -9.42
CA TRP A 40 7.87 0.95 -9.78
C TRP A 40 8.93 -0.14 -9.65
N ASP A 41 9.31 -0.41 -8.39
CA ASP A 41 10.09 -1.56 -8.08
C ASP A 41 9.24 -2.73 -8.55
N GLU A 42 9.65 -3.31 -9.67
CA GLU A 42 9.10 -4.59 -10.13
C GLU A 42 9.19 -5.66 -9.03
N THR A 43 9.92 -5.38 -7.96
CA THR A 43 10.00 -6.19 -6.74
C THR A 43 8.76 -6.06 -5.84
N ASP A 44 7.86 -5.13 -6.12
CA ASP A 44 6.61 -4.97 -5.35
C ASP A 44 5.44 -5.77 -5.93
N LEU A 45 5.72 -6.69 -6.85
CA LEU A 45 4.76 -7.59 -7.49
C LEU A 45 4.40 -8.81 -6.64
N LEU A 46 4.62 -8.75 -5.32
CA LEU A 46 4.12 -9.81 -4.45
C LEU A 46 2.58 -9.83 -4.52
N SER A 47 2.08 -10.73 -5.32
CA SER A 47 0.64 -10.98 -5.43
C SER A 47 0.24 -12.02 -4.41
N VAL A 48 -0.70 -11.68 -3.54
CA VAL A 48 -1.26 -12.59 -2.55
C VAL A 48 -2.74 -12.78 -2.82
N CYS A 49 -3.18 -14.02 -2.87
CA CYS A 49 -4.57 -14.35 -3.12
C CYS A 49 -5.04 -15.44 -2.16
N LEU A 50 -6.26 -15.32 -1.65
CA LEU A 50 -6.94 -16.38 -0.92
C LEU A 50 -7.85 -17.15 -1.87
N ILE A 51 -7.55 -18.42 -2.08
CA ILE A 51 -8.31 -19.29 -2.97
C ILE A 51 -9.21 -20.20 -2.12
N PRO A 52 -10.53 -20.11 -2.24
CA PRO A 52 -11.44 -20.98 -1.49
C PRO A 52 -11.24 -22.45 -1.88
N CYS A 53 -11.10 -23.32 -0.89
CA CYS A 53 -10.93 -24.75 -1.10
C CYS A 53 -12.22 -25.44 -1.54
N GLN A 54 -13.36 -24.88 -1.16
CA GLN A 54 -14.68 -25.46 -1.44
C GLN A 54 -15.69 -24.36 -1.78
N GLY A 55 -16.70 -24.73 -2.56
CA GLY A 55 -17.80 -23.83 -2.91
C GLY A 55 -17.59 -23.07 -4.21
N LYS A 56 -18.44 -22.07 -4.42
CA LYS A 56 -18.45 -21.20 -5.60
C LYS A 56 -17.99 -19.78 -5.27
N GLU A 57 -17.26 -19.62 -4.17
CA GLU A 57 -16.72 -18.32 -3.82
C GLU A 57 -15.59 -17.92 -4.77
N GLU A 58 -15.54 -16.64 -5.10
CA GLU A 58 -14.46 -16.08 -5.90
C GLU A 58 -13.17 -15.97 -5.06
N PRO A 59 -12.00 -16.17 -5.67
CA PRO A 59 -10.73 -15.86 -5.02
C PRO A 59 -10.67 -14.41 -4.53
N VAL A 60 -10.09 -14.19 -3.37
CA VAL A 60 -9.94 -12.87 -2.76
C VAL A 60 -8.50 -12.39 -2.94
N PRO A 61 -8.23 -11.50 -3.91
CA PRO A 61 -6.91 -10.91 -4.07
C PRO A 61 -6.66 -9.86 -2.98
N LEU A 62 -5.51 -9.93 -2.34
CA LEU A 62 -5.07 -8.93 -1.37
C LEU A 62 -4.37 -7.78 -2.12
N SER A 63 -5.13 -6.77 -2.49
CA SER A 63 -4.68 -5.67 -3.36
C SER A 63 -3.80 -4.64 -2.66
N HIS A 64 -3.82 -4.59 -1.34
CA HIS A 64 -3.05 -3.64 -0.52
C HIS A 64 -2.84 -4.21 0.89
N PHE A 65 -2.00 -3.57 1.68
CA PHE A 65 -1.77 -3.92 3.07
C PHE A 65 -1.79 -2.66 3.96
N PRO A 66 -2.36 -2.71 5.18
CA PRO A 66 -3.08 -3.85 5.77
C PRO A 66 -4.38 -4.17 5.01
N PHE A 67 -4.79 -5.44 5.00
CA PHE A 67 -5.99 -5.92 4.32
C PHE A 67 -6.89 -6.65 5.33
N LEU A 68 -8.08 -6.11 5.56
CA LEU A 68 -9.08 -6.66 6.47
C LEU A 68 -10.00 -7.63 5.74
N ILE A 69 -10.26 -8.77 6.39
CA ILE A 69 -11.24 -9.75 5.92
C ILE A 69 -12.32 -9.99 6.97
N GLY A 70 -13.53 -10.25 6.51
CA GLY A 70 -14.68 -10.53 7.36
C GLY A 70 -15.96 -10.66 6.57
N SER A 71 -17.09 -10.68 7.26
CA SER A 71 -18.41 -10.83 6.64
C SER A 71 -19.11 -9.51 6.32
N GLU A 72 -18.72 -8.41 6.92
CA GLU A 72 -19.37 -7.11 6.77
C GLU A 72 -18.67 -6.24 5.72
N ARG A 73 -19.25 -6.20 4.53
CA ARG A 73 -18.68 -5.53 3.33
C ARG A 73 -18.24 -4.08 3.56
N GLU A 74 -18.93 -3.34 4.40
CA GLU A 74 -18.65 -1.92 4.64
C GLU A 74 -17.45 -1.69 5.58
N ARG A 75 -16.99 -2.73 6.25
CA ARG A 75 -15.94 -2.66 7.27
C ARG A 75 -14.66 -3.41 6.91
N VAL A 76 -14.67 -4.16 5.84
CA VAL A 76 -13.55 -5.00 5.42
C VAL A 76 -13.20 -4.78 3.95
N ASP A 77 -11.99 -5.13 3.58
CA ASP A 77 -11.49 -5.04 2.21
C ASP A 77 -11.87 -6.28 1.40
N GLY A 78 -11.82 -7.45 2.03
CA GLY A 78 -12.24 -8.72 1.47
C GLY A 78 -13.41 -9.35 2.22
N VAL A 79 -14.49 -9.64 1.50
CA VAL A 79 -15.68 -10.26 2.08
C VAL A 79 -15.59 -11.78 1.95
N LEU A 80 -15.74 -12.48 3.07
CA LEU A 80 -15.84 -13.92 3.13
C LEU A 80 -17.28 -14.32 3.45
N CYS A 81 -17.87 -15.17 2.60
CA CYS A 81 -19.27 -15.57 2.72
C CYS A 81 -19.47 -16.83 3.58
N ALA A 82 -18.39 -17.46 4.04
CA ALA A 82 -18.45 -18.66 4.86
C ALA A 82 -19.18 -18.43 6.19
N LYS A 83 -19.91 -19.44 6.64
CA LYS A 83 -20.63 -19.37 7.92
C LYS A 83 -19.66 -19.25 9.08
N GLY A 84 -19.98 -18.43 10.07
CA GLY A 84 -19.16 -18.22 11.27
C GLY A 84 -18.04 -17.22 11.11
N VAL A 85 -17.93 -16.54 9.97
CA VAL A 85 -17.01 -15.42 9.79
C VAL A 85 -17.54 -14.21 10.53
N SER A 86 -16.72 -13.60 11.39
CA SER A 86 -17.06 -12.37 12.11
C SER A 86 -17.10 -11.17 11.18
N ALA A 87 -17.78 -10.10 11.58
CA ALA A 87 -17.89 -8.85 10.81
C ALA A 87 -16.52 -8.32 10.36
N ILE A 88 -15.59 -8.22 11.29
CA ILE A 88 -14.14 -8.10 11.06
C ILE A 88 -13.53 -9.35 11.67
N HIS A 89 -12.87 -10.17 10.86
CA HIS A 89 -12.41 -11.49 11.32
C HIS A 89 -10.91 -11.55 11.51
N ALA A 90 -10.16 -11.11 10.52
CA ALA A 90 -8.71 -11.13 10.53
C ALA A 90 -8.12 -10.03 9.66
N GLN A 91 -6.83 -9.82 9.81
CA GLN A 91 -6.07 -8.81 9.09
C GLN A 91 -4.80 -9.44 8.52
N PHE A 92 -4.50 -9.11 7.27
CA PHE A 92 -3.19 -9.37 6.69
C PHE A 92 -2.35 -8.11 6.73
N VAL A 93 -1.11 -8.24 7.16
CA VAL A 93 -0.11 -7.17 7.15
C VAL A 93 1.14 -7.64 6.41
N ARG A 94 1.85 -6.71 5.79
CA ARG A 94 3.07 -6.98 5.05
C ARG A 94 4.24 -6.20 5.66
N GLU A 95 5.35 -6.88 5.85
CA GLU A 95 6.60 -6.28 6.25
C GLU A 95 7.70 -6.77 5.29
N GLY A 96 8.14 -5.88 4.38
CA GLY A 96 9.02 -6.27 3.30
C GLY A 96 8.37 -7.32 2.38
N ASP A 97 9.03 -8.47 2.23
CA ASP A 97 8.54 -9.60 1.44
C ASP A 97 7.76 -10.64 2.25
N VAL A 98 7.47 -10.34 3.52
CA VAL A 98 6.79 -11.27 4.42
C VAL A 98 5.38 -10.80 4.71
N VAL A 99 4.43 -11.70 4.55
CA VAL A 99 3.02 -11.50 4.89
C VAL A 99 2.70 -12.18 6.21
N TYR A 100 2.00 -11.46 7.08
CA TYR A 100 1.55 -11.94 8.37
C TYR A 100 0.03 -11.89 8.45
N LEU A 101 -0.52 -12.85 9.16
CA LEU A 101 -1.95 -12.93 9.51
C LEU A 101 -2.12 -12.64 11.00
N LEU A 102 -3.12 -11.83 11.34
CA LEU A 102 -3.55 -11.54 12.70
C LEU A 102 -5.05 -11.83 12.82
N ASP A 103 -5.44 -12.54 13.86
CA ASP A 103 -6.85 -12.68 14.22
C ASP A 103 -7.32 -11.42 14.97
N GLU A 104 -8.46 -10.88 14.57
CA GLU A 104 -9.10 -9.68 15.14
C GLU A 104 -10.11 -10.04 16.24
N GLU A 105 -9.76 -10.94 17.15
CA GLU A 105 -10.66 -11.46 18.19
C GLU A 105 -11.95 -12.06 17.60
N SER A 106 -11.82 -12.83 16.53
CA SER A 106 -12.96 -13.43 15.84
C SER A 106 -13.71 -14.42 16.74
N GLY A 107 -15.03 -14.48 16.62
CA GLY A 107 -15.87 -15.33 17.46
C GLY A 107 -15.58 -16.83 17.32
N GLN A 108 -15.32 -17.29 16.10
CA GLN A 108 -14.99 -18.71 15.80
C GLN A 108 -13.49 -18.99 15.78
N GLY A 109 -12.66 -17.96 15.81
CA GLY A 109 -11.20 -18.05 15.69
C GLY A 109 -10.72 -18.17 14.25
N THR A 110 -9.44 -17.88 14.08
CA THR A 110 -8.70 -18.06 12.84
C THR A 110 -7.75 -19.24 13.03
N PHE A 111 -7.70 -20.12 12.04
CA PHE A 111 -6.85 -21.31 12.07
C PHE A 111 -5.82 -21.26 10.95
N TYR A 112 -4.60 -21.53 11.30
CA TYR A 112 -3.45 -21.63 10.40
C TYR A 112 -2.97 -23.08 10.40
N ASN A 113 -3.10 -23.76 9.27
CA ASN A 113 -2.78 -25.19 9.15
C ASN A 113 -3.30 -26.00 10.34
N ASP A 114 -4.59 -25.88 10.64
CA ASP A 114 -5.32 -26.52 11.77
C ASP A 114 -4.95 -26.05 13.19
N THR A 115 -4.04 -25.11 13.33
CA THR A 115 -3.68 -24.50 14.61
C THR A 115 -4.42 -23.20 14.82
N ARG A 116 -5.16 -23.07 15.92
CA ARG A 116 -5.85 -21.82 16.26
C ARG A 116 -4.85 -20.72 16.61
N LEU A 117 -5.00 -19.57 15.98
CA LEU A 117 -4.16 -18.41 16.25
C LEU A 117 -4.54 -17.74 17.57
N VAL A 118 -3.54 -17.19 18.24
CA VAL A 118 -3.75 -16.26 19.34
C VAL A 118 -4.12 -14.90 18.75
N PRO A 119 -5.22 -14.26 19.21
CA PRO A 119 -5.60 -12.94 18.73
C PRO A 119 -4.45 -11.92 18.82
N TRP A 120 -4.34 -11.05 17.81
CA TRP A 120 -3.35 -9.97 17.73
C TRP A 120 -1.88 -10.42 17.59
N GLN A 121 -1.61 -11.71 17.52
CA GLN A 121 -0.28 -12.23 17.31
C GLN A 121 -0.01 -12.42 15.82
N LYS A 122 1.08 -11.83 15.33
CA LYS A 122 1.53 -11.99 13.94
C LYS A 122 1.94 -13.43 13.66
N THR A 123 1.32 -14.05 12.68
CA THR A 123 1.68 -15.38 12.20
C THR A 123 2.13 -15.27 10.74
N LYS A 124 3.36 -15.68 10.46
CA LYS A 124 3.91 -15.66 9.11
C LYS A 124 3.15 -16.62 8.20
N VAL A 125 2.69 -16.12 7.08
CA VAL A 125 1.97 -16.89 6.06
C VAL A 125 2.90 -17.18 4.88
N LYS A 126 2.80 -18.38 4.33
CA LYS A 126 3.57 -18.85 3.20
C LYS A 126 2.66 -19.32 2.08
N ASP A 127 3.19 -19.37 0.88
CA ASP A 127 2.52 -19.96 -0.26
C ASP A 127 2.10 -21.41 0.02
N GLY A 128 0.86 -21.75 -0.32
CA GLY A 128 0.28 -23.07 -0.08
C GLY A 128 -0.27 -23.31 1.33
N ASP A 129 -0.14 -22.38 2.26
CA ASP A 129 -0.73 -22.51 3.60
C ASP A 129 -2.25 -22.54 3.54
N ILE A 130 -2.85 -23.33 4.42
CA ILE A 130 -4.30 -23.44 4.56
C ILE A 130 -4.76 -22.60 5.74
N LEU A 131 -5.65 -21.67 5.47
CA LEU A 131 -6.28 -20.80 6.47
C LEU A 131 -7.76 -21.15 6.58
N ARG A 132 -8.28 -21.15 7.79
CA ARG A 132 -9.70 -21.35 8.03
C ARG A 132 -10.28 -20.18 8.82
N PHE A 133 -11.33 -19.61 8.27
CA PHE A 133 -12.12 -18.52 8.85
C PHE A 133 -13.57 -19.00 8.97
N GLY A 134 -14.06 -19.15 10.20
CA GLY A 134 -15.34 -19.79 10.41
C GLY A 134 -15.35 -21.24 9.85
N THR A 135 -16.27 -21.53 8.95
CA THR A 135 -16.35 -22.82 8.23
C THR A 135 -15.60 -22.84 6.90
N GLY A 136 -15.10 -21.69 6.43
CA GLY A 136 -14.44 -21.55 5.14
C GLY A 136 -12.95 -21.84 5.23
N GLU A 137 -12.46 -22.68 4.34
CA GLU A 137 -11.05 -22.99 4.16
C GLU A 137 -10.52 -22.34 2.88
N TYR A 138 -9.33 -21.74 2.96
CA TYR A 138 -8.69 -21.01 1.88
C TYR A 138 -7.22 -21.41 1.79
N VAL A 139 -6.74 -21.58 0.58
CA VAL A 139 -5.30 -21.74 0.29
C VAL A 139 -4.71 -20.37 -0.01
N VAL A 140 -3.58 -20.07 0.59
CA VAL A 140 -2.80 -18.87 0.26
C VAL A 140 -1.97 -19.15 -0.98
N GLU A 141 -2.13 -18.29 -1.98
CA GLU A 141 -1.26 -18.25 -3.16
C GLU A 141 -0.44 -16.98 -3.12
N ILE A 142 0.88 -17.12 -3.15
CA ILE A 142 1.84 -16.01 -3.18
C ILE A 142 2.72 -16.17 -4.42
N THR A 143 2.64 -15.20 -5.35
CA THR A 143 3.42 -15.19 -6.58
C THR A 143 4.20 -13.89 -6.77
#